data_7bfc3a183c41a32c99f2a5d46d1f0b5b
#
_entry.id   7bfc3a183c41a32c99f2a5d46d1f0b5b
#
_cell.length_a   1.000
_cell.length_b   1.000
_cell.length_c   1.000
_cell.angle_alpha   90.00
_cell.angle_beta   90.00
_cell.angle_gamma   90.00
#
_symmetry.space_group_name_H-M   'P 1'
#
loop_
_entity.id
_entity.type
_entity.pdbx_description
1 polymer ?
#
loop_
_entity_poly.entity_id
_entity_poly.type
_entity_poly.pdbx_seq_one_letter_code
_entity_poly.pdbx_strand_id
1 'polypeptide(L)'
;MEQYIIKGGNPLVGEVEIGGAKNAALAILAAAIMSDETVMIDNLPDVNDINVLLDAISGIGASVHRVDRHTVKINGRGVSSFDIEYDYIKKIRASYYLLGALLGKYKRAEVALPGGCNIGSRPIDQHLKGFRALGADVDIEHGKIIAEATRLVGKHIYLMLSVWALPSML
;
A
#
# COMPACT_ATOMS: atom_id res chain seq x y z
N MET A 1 -27.56 7.79 -1.52
CA MET A 1 -26.96 6.94 -2.59
C MET A 1 -26.65 7.88 -3.72
N GLU A 2 -25.38 8.02 -4.12
CA GLU A 2 -25.00 8.86 -5.25
C GLU A 2 -25.19 8.06 -6.54
N GLN A 3 -25.67 8.72 -7.60
CA GLN A 3 -25.79 8.12 -8.93
C GLN A 3 -25.31 9.09 -10.00
N TYR A 4 -24.72 8.56 -11.05
CA TYR A 4 -24.29 9.33 -12.20
C TYR A 4 -25.36 9.22 -13.30
N ILE A 5 -25.83 10.37 -13.83
CA ILE A 5 -26.72 10.43 -14.97
C ILE A 5 -25.92 10.93 -16.17
N ILE A 6 -25.66 10.05 -17.12
CA ILE A 6 -24.81 10.34 -18.28
C ILE A 6 -25.67 10.39 -19.52
N LYS A 7 -25.63 11.52 -20.24
CA LYS A 7 -26.21 11.67 -21.57
C LYS A 7 -25.07 11.65 -22.60
N GLY A 8 -24.95 10.56 -23.34
CA GLY A 8 -23.95 10.41 -24.40
C GLY A 8 -24.34 11.13 -25.69
N GLY A 9 -23.51 10.96 -26.73
CA GLY A 9 -23.80 11.45 -28.10
C GLY A 9 -23.18 12.81 -28.46
N ASN A 10 -22.52 13.47 -27.48
CA ASN A 10 -21.80 14.71 -27.77
C ASN A 10 -20.30 14.42 -27.95
N PRO A 11 -19.61 15.01 -28.97
CA PRO A 11 -18.16 14.92 -29.07
C PRO A 11 -17.52 15.66 -27.89
N LEU A 12 -16.50 15.05 -27.28
CA LEU A 12 -15.71 15.68 -26.25
C LEU A 12 -14.56 16.43 -26.92
N VAL A 13 -14.57 17.77 -26.79
CA VAL A 13 -13.53 18.67 -27.33
C VAL A 13 -13.05 19.56 -26.20
N GLY A 14 -11.74 19.55 -25.91
CA GLY A 14 -11.14 20.34 -24.85
C GLY A 14 -9.88 19.71 -24.30
N GLU A 15 -9.32 20.35 -23.30
CA GLU A 15 -8.14 19.90 -22.56
C GLU A 15 -8.57 19.51 -21.14
N VAL A 16 -7.95 18.46 -20.60
CA VAL A 16 -8.18 17.98 -19.23
C VAL A 16 -6.83 17.87 -18.56
N GLU A 17 -6.69 18.52 -17.40
CA GLU A 17 -5.54 18.31 -16.54
C GLU A 17 -5.65 16.95 -15.85
N ILE A 18 -4.63 16.09 -16.03
CA ILE A 18 -4.62 14.74 -15.49
C ILE A 18 -4.08 14.78 -14.07
N GLY A 19 -4.90 14.35 -13.12
CA GLY A 19 -4.50 14.16 -11.73
C GLY A 19 -3.62 12.92 -11.53
N GLY A 20 -3.02 12.81 -10.34
CA GLY A 20 -2.16 11.69 -9.97
C GLY A 20 -2.86 10.33 -10.03
N ALA A 21 -2.11 9.29 -10.38
CA ALA A 21 -2.62 7.92 -10.46
C ALA A 21 -2.76 7.30 -9.06
N LYS A 22 -3.96 6.88 -8.69
CA LYS A 22 -4.25 6.28 -7.38
C LYS A 22 -3.30 5.13 -7.02
N ASN A 23 -3.09 4.18 -7.90
CA ASN A 23 -2.29 3.00 -7.61
C ASN A 23 -0.79 3.32 -7.46
N ALA A 24 -0.28 4.28 -8.21
CA ALA A 24 1.08 4.77 -8.04
C ALA A 24 1.23 5.49 -6.69
N ALA A 25 0.28 6.37 -6.35
CA ALA A 25 0.27 7.08 -5.09
C ALA A 25 0.27 6.14 -3.87
N LEU A 26 -0.52 5.06 -3.89
CA LEU A 26 -0.56 4.07 -2.80
C LEU A 26 0.83 3.41 -2.57
N ALA A 27 1.53 3.04 -3.64
CA ALA A 27 2.87 2.45 -3.52
C ALA A 27 3.91 3.48 -3.04
N ILE A 28 3.86 4.72 -3.55
CA ILE A 28 4.76 5.81 -3.16
C ILE A 28 4.57 6.18 -1.68
N LEU A 29 3.32 6.28 -1.21
CA LEU A 29 3.01 6.55 0.19
C LEU A 29 3.56 5.46 1.12
N ALA A 30 3.41 4.20 0.75
CA ALA A 30 3.98 3.10 1.52
C ALA A 30 5.53 3.15 1.51
N ALA A 31 6.15 3.48 0.38
CA ALA A 31 7.60 3.63 0.30
C ALA A 31 8.12 4.82 1.14
N ALA A 32 7.35 5.89 1.30
CA ALA A 32 7.75 7.07 2.06
C ALA A 32 8.06 6.78 3.54
N ILE A 33 7.39 5.77 4.15
CA ILE A 33 7.69 5.39 5.55
C ILE A 33 9.07 4.75 5.72
N MET A 34 9.70 4.33 4.64
CA MET A 34 11.04 3.75 4.70
C MET A 34 12.12 4.81 4.91
N SER A 35 11.83 6.09 4.65
CA SER A 35 12.74 7.21 4.91
C SER A 35 12.63 7.70 6.35
N ASP A 36 13.77 8.05 6.97
CA ASP A 36 13.85 8.77 8.23
C ASP A 36 13.81 10.29 8.04
N GLU A 37 13.89 10.74 6.79
CA GLU A 37 13.74 12.14 6.41
C GLU A 37 12.28 12.43 6.01
N THR A 38 11.90 13.71 6.03
CA THR A 38 10.57 14.11 5.59
C THR A 38 10.48 14.08 4.07
N VAL A 39 9.62 13.24 3.56
CA VAL A 39 9.30 13.12 2.14
C VAL A 39 8.05 13.95 1.84
N MET A 40 8.13 14.85 0.88
CA MET A 40 6.97 15.58 0.37
C MET A 40 6.49 14.93 -0.93
N ILE A 41 5.20 14.63 -0.99
CA ILE A 41 4.55 14.00 -2.14
C ILE A 41 3.42 14.91 -2.59
N ASP A 42 3.48 15.34 -3.82
CA ASP A 42 2.48 16.18 -4.48
C ASP A 42 1.68 15.41 -5.53
N ASN A 43 0.72 16.08 -6.15
CA ASN A 43 -0.17 15.51 -7.16
C ASN A 43 -0.87 14.22 -6.71
N LEU A 44 -1.22 14.12 -5.43
CA LEU A 44 -1.99 12.99 -4.91
C LEU A 44 -3.46 13.12 -5.33
N PRO A 45 -4.10 12.04 -5.79
CA PRO A 45 -5.54 12.06 -6.06
C PRO A 45 -6.32 12.14 -4.73
N ASP A 46 -7.34 13.00 -4.70
CA ASP A 46 -8.23 13.13 -3.55
C ASP A 46 -9.30 12.03 -3.58
N VAL A 47 -8.91 10.83 -3.17
CA VAL A 47 -9.78 9.65 -3.13
C VAL A 47 -9.69 8.95 -1.78
N ASN A 48 -10.76 8.26 -1.40
CA ASN A 48 -10.86 7.62 -0.08
C ASN A 48 -9.72 6.63 0.22
N ASP A 49 -9.24 5.87 -0.77
CA ASP A 49 -8.16 4.89 -0.59
C ASP A 49 -6.86 5.56 -0.09
N ILE A 50 -6.56 6.76 -0.60
CA ILE A 50 -5.40 7.55 -0.18
C ILE A 50 -5.56 7.99 1.28
N ASN A 51 -6.74 8.48 1.66
CA ASN A 51 -7.01 8.93 3.02
C ASN A 51 -6.88 7.77 4.02
N VAL A 52 -7.48 6.63 3.71
CA VAL A 52 -7.39 5.43 4.56
C VAL A 52 -5.94 4.94 4.71
N LEU A 53 -5.13 4.99 3.64
CA LEU A 53 -3.72 4.60 3.74
C LEU A 53 -2.91 5.60 4.59
N LEU A 54 -3.16 6.90 4.46
CA LEU A 54 -2.53 7.93 5.29
C LEU A 54 -2.89 7.76 6.77
N ASP A 55 -4.15 7.42 7.07
CA ASP A 55 -4.60 7.12 8.43
C ASP A 55 -3.86 5.88 8.99
N ALA A 56 -3.73 4.82 8.18
CA ALA A 56 -2.98 3.62 8.57
C ALA A 56 -1.50 3.93 8.82
N ILE A 57 -0.86 4.72 7.97
CA ILE A 57 0.53 5.18 8.11
C ILE A 57 0.71 6.00 9.39
N SER A 58 -0.24 6.89 9.68
CA SER A 58 -0.24 7.65 10.94
C SER A 58 -0.46 6.74 12.15
N GLY A 59 -1.36 5.76 12.04
CA GLY A 59 -1.68 4.82 13.12
C GLY A 59 -0.50 3.95 13.55
N ILE A 60 0.43 3.64 12.67
CA ILE A 60 1.67 2.93 13.00
C ILE A 60 2.78 3.83 13.56
N GLY A 61 2.52 5.14 13.71
CA GLY A 61 3.43 6.09 14.35
C GLY A 61 4.24 6.98 13.41
N ALA A 62 4.06 6.89 12.09
CA ALA A 62 4.68 7.83 11.17
C ALA A 62 4.02 9.22 11.30
N SER A 63 4.82 10.28 11.14
CA SER A 63 4.28 11.63 11.06
C SER A 63 3.70 11.88 9.68
N VAL A 64 2.42 12.22 9.62
CA VAL A 64 1.70 12.55 8.39
C VAL A 64 1.15 13.97 8.53
N HIS A 65 1.55 14.86 7.63
CA HIS A 65 1.07 16.24 7.60
C HIS A 65 0.52 16.59 6.21
N ARG A 66 -0.78 16.80 6.12
CA ARG A 66 -1.43 17.24 4.87
C ARG A 66 -1.20 18.74 4.69
N VAL A 67 -0.53 19.10 3.62
CA VAL A 67 -0.25 20.50 3.26
C VAL A 67 -1.49 21.11 2.57
N ASP A 68 -2.06 20.35 1.63
CA ASP A 68 -3.28 20.68 0.91
C ASP A 68 -3.99 19.40 0.45
N ARG A 69 -4.99 19.53 -0.45
CA ARG A 69 -5.75 18.40 -1.00
C ARG A 69 -4.90 17.34 -1.70
N HIS A 70 -3.83 17.78 -2.34
CA HIS A 70 -3.04 16.98 -3.26
C HIS A 70 -1.60 16.80 -2.81
N THR A 71 -1.23 17.37 -1.62
CA THR A 71 0.14 17.37 -1.12
C THR A 71 0.20 16.92 0.33
N VAL A 72 1.10 15.98 0.61
CA VAL A 72 1.34 15.45 1.96
C VAL A 72 2.84 15.40 2.26
N LYS A 73 3.20 15.61 3.53
CA LYS A 73 4.53 15.36 4.08
C LYS A 73 4.48 14.14 4.99
N ILE A 74 5.38 13.19 4.77
CA ILE A 74 5.47 11.96 5.56
C ILE A 74 6.89 11.82 6.11
N ASN A 75 7.01 11.42 7.38
CA ASN A 75 8.28 11.05 8.00
C ASN A 75 8.12 9.74 8.74
N GLY A 76 8.90 8.74 8.35
CA GLY A 76 8.81 7.37 8.87
C GLY A 76 9.62 7.14 10.16
N ARG A 77 10.34 8.13 10.69
CA ARG A 77 11.21 7.96 11.87
C ARG A 77 10.44 7.52 13.12
N GLY A 78 9.18 7.98 13.26
CA GLY A 78 8.33 7.70 14.42
C GLY A 78 7.60 6.35 14.37
N VAL A 79 7.76 5.55 13.32
CA VAL A 79 7.10 4.24 13.21
C VAL A 79 7.54 3.35 14.36
N SER A 80 6.57 2.93 15.17
CA SER A 80 6.77 2.15 16.40
C SER A 80 5.88 0.91 16.47
N SER A 81 4.84 0.83 15.64
CA SER A 81 3.99 -0.35 15.49
C SER A 81 4.24 -1.00 14.13
N PHE A 82 4.28 -2.32 14.12
CA PHE A 82 4.42 -3.13 12.90
C PHE A 82 3.14 -3.93 12.62
N ASP A 83 2.13 -3.77 13.47
CA ASP A 83 0.79 -4.33 13.32
C ASP A 83 -0.14 -3.25 12.77
N ILE A 84 -0.74 -3.52 11.61
CA ILE A 84 -1.71 -2.63 10.98
C ILE A 84 -3.10 -3.12 11.32
N GLU A 85 -3.85 -2.29 12.03
CA GLU A 85 -5.18 -2.61 12.51
C GLU A 85 -6.14 -3.00 11.38
N TYR A 86 -6.97 -3.99 11.66
CA TYR A 86 -7.96 -4.52 10.72
C TYR A 86 -8.91 -3.46 10.16
N ASP A 87 -9.24 -2.44 10.95
CA ASP A 87 -10.18 -1.39 10.55
C ASP A 87 -9.70 -0.53 9.38
N TYR A 88 -8.40 -0.35 9.22
CA TYR A 88 -7.82 0.29 8.04
C TYR A 88 -7.79 -0.68 6.85
N ILE A 89 -7.40 -1.91 7.08
CA ILE A 89 -7.12 -2.90 6.03
C ILE A 89 -8.37 -3.39 5.34
N LYS A 90 -9.48 -3.57 6.06
CA LYS A 90 -10.76 -4.03 5.47
C LYS A 90 -11.30 -3.07 4.40
N LYS A 91 -10.86 -1.80 4.45
CA LYS A 91 -11.32 -0.76 3.53
C LYS A 91 -10.50 -0.68 2.25
N ILE A 92 -9.22 -1.07 2.29
CA ILE A 92 -8.32 -0.97 1.14
C ILE A 92 -7.40 -2.19 1.01
N ARG A 93 -7.20 -2.66 -0.22
CA ARG A 93 -6.23 -3.74 -0.52
C ARG A 93 -4.78 -3.28 -0.54
N ALA A 94 -4.55 -1.98 -0.66
CA ALA A 94 -3.23 -1.40 -0.73
C ALA A 94 -2.41 -1.54 0.55
N SER A 95 -3.00 -2.02 1.65
CA SER A 95 -2.30 -2.39 2.88
C SER A 95 -1.15 -3.38 2.65
N TYR A 96 -1.20 -4.18 1.60
CA TYR A 96 -0.08 -5.08 1.25
C TYR A 96 1.21 -4.36 0.88
N TYR A 97 1.15 -3.11 0.37
CA TYR A 97 2.36 -2.31 0.15
C TYR A 97 3.08 -2.01 1.48
N LEU A 98 2.31 -1.80 2.55
CA LEU A 98 2.87 -1.59 3.89
C LEU A 98 3.57 -2.85 4.41
N LEU A 99 3.10 -4.06 4.06
CA LEU A 99 3.76 -5.31 4.41
C LEU A 99 5.21 -5.33 3.87
N GLY A 100 5.39 -4.98 2.59
CA GLY A 100 6.72 -4.91 1.98
C GLY A 100 7.59 -3.81 2.58
N ALA A 101 7.05 -2.61 2.77
CA ALA A 101 7.78 -1.47 3.32
C ALA A 101 8.24 -1.71 4.78
N LEU A 102 7.37 -2.24 5.64
CA LEU A 102 7.69 -2.56 7.03
C LEU A 102 8.71 -3.70 7.11
N LEU A 103 8.49 -4.79 6.38
CA LEU A 103 9.42 -5.91 6.34
C LEU A 103 10.80 -5.47 5.81
N GLY A 104 10.82 -4.64 4.77
CA GLY A 104 12.05 -4.13 4.18
C GLY A 104 12.88 -3.30 5.16
N LYS A 105 12.25 -2.37 5.86
CA LYS A 105 12.94 -1.45 6.80
C LYS A 105 13.16 -2.08 8.17
N TYR A 106 12.10 -2.66 8.76
CA TYR A 106 12.10 -3.07 10.17
C TYR A 106 12.26 -4.57 10.38
N LYS A 107 12.26 -5.36 9.29
CA LYS A 107 12.37 -6.83 9.32
C LYS A 107 11.19 -7.52 10.02
N ARG A 108 10.13 -6.80 10.26
CA ARG A 108 8.88 -7.29 10.86
C ARG A 108 7.68 -6.53 10.30
N ALA A 109 6.62 -7.25 10.00
CA ALA A 109 5.32 -6.68 9.61
C ALA A 109 4.19 -7.64 9.94
N GLU A 110 3.09 -7.10 10.46
CA GLU A 110 1.84 -7.80 10.68
C GLU A 110 0.72 -7.04 9.97
N VAL A 111 0.09 -7.68 9.00
CA VAL A 111 -0.95 -7.04 8.19
C VAL A 111 -2.14 -7.98 8.08
N ALA A 112 -3.32 -7.52 8.50
CA ALA A 112 -4.53 -8.33 8.38
C ALA A 112 -4.82 -8.63 6.90
N LEU A 113 -5.38 -9.82 6.64
CA LEU A 113 -5.87 -10.16 5.32
C LEU A 113 -7.02 -9.22 4.94
N PRO A 114 -6.96 -8.57 3.78
CA PRO A 114 -8.02 -7.66 3.38
C PRO A 114 -9.33 -8.40 3.20
N GLY A 115 -10.39 -7.79 3.66
CA GLY A 115 -11.75 -8.24 3.39
C GLY A 115 -12.02 -8.34 1.88
N GLY A 116 -12.95 -9.19 1.50
CA GLY A 116 -13.25 -9.45 0.10
C GLY A 116 -13.70 -8.19 -0.64
N CYS A 117 -13.11 -7.96 -1.80
CA CYS A 117 -13.69 -7.08 -2.81
C CYS A 117 -14.52 -7.97 -3.75
N ASN A 118 -15.72 -7.53 -4.13
CA ASN A 118 -16.66 -8.29 -4.98
C ASN A 118 -16.15 -8.60 -6.40
N ILE A 119 -14.92 -8.21 -6.75
CA ILE A 119 -14.32 -8.39 -8.08
C ILE A 119 -13.52 -9.70 -8.20
N GLY A 120 -13.64 -10.62 -7.24
CA GLY A 120 -13.03 -11.94 -7.28
C GLY A 120 -11.86 -12.14 -6.32
N SER A 121 -11.44 -13.40 -6.17
CA SER A 121 -10.29 -13.81 -5.36
C SER A 121 -9.00 -13.30 -6.01
N ARG A 122 -8.18 -12.61 -5.24
CA ARG A 122 -6.81 -12.24 -5.64
C ARG A 122 -5.85 -12.81 -4.61
N PRO A 123 -5.35 -14.01 -4.85
CA PRO A 123 -4.48 -14.70 -3.91
C PRO A 123 -3.18 -13.91 -3.68
N ILE A 124 -2.69 -13.94 -2.46
CA ILE A 124 -1.43 -13.29 -2.05
C ILE A 124 -0.25 -14.28 -2.06
N ASP A 125 -0.48 -15.51 -2.42
CA ASP A 125 0.48 -16.61 -2.41
C ASP A 125 1.81 -16.27 -3.12
N GLN A 126 1.75 -15.54 -4.24
CA GLN A 126 2.94 -15.12 -4.96
C GLN A 126 3.77 -14.08 -4.19
N HIS A 127 3.11 -13.19 -3.44
CA HIS A 127 3.80 -12.23 -2.56
C HIS A 127 4.50 -12.97 -1.41
N LEU A 128 3.82 -13.91 -0.77
CA LEU A 128 4.40 -14.73 0.30
C LEU A 128 5.57 -15.57 -0.22
N LYS A 129 5.44 -16.15 -1.43
CA LYS A 129 6.53 -16.85 -2.10
C LYS A 129 7.74 -15.93 -2.31
N GLY A 130 7.51 -14.69 -2.74
CA GLY A 130 8.56 -13.70 -2.93
C GLY A 130 9.28 -13.37 -1.62
N PHE A 131 8.56 -13.06 -0.55
CA PHE A 131 9.15 -12.76 0.75
C PHE A 131 9.93 -13.94 1.33
N ARG A 132 9.40 -15.17 1.24
CA ARG A 132 10.12 -16.38 1.68
C ARG A 132 11.40 -16.59 0.86
N ALA A 133 11.37 -16.35 -0.44
CA ALA A 133 12.54 -16.47 -1.28
C ALA A 133 13.64 -15.46 -0.91
N LEU A 134 13.26 -14.27 -0.44
CA LEU A 134 14.19 -13.25 0.08
C LEU A 134 14.74 -13.58 1.48
N GLY A 135 14.23 -14.63 2.14
CA GLY A 135 14.68 -15.07 3.46
C GLY A 135 13.81 -14.62 4.62
N ALA A 136 12.60 -14.15 4.35
CA ALA A 136 11.61 -13.88 5.40
C ALA A 136 10.90 -15.18 5.81
N ASP A 137 10.61 -15.31 7.10
CA ASP A 137 9.62 -16.23 7.61
C ASP A 137 8.24 -15.57 7.51
N VAL A 138 7.28 -16.28 6.92
CA VAL A 138 5.97 -15.69 6.63
C VAL A 138 4.89 -16.70 6.91
N ASP A 139 4.01 -16.39 7.86
CA ASP A 139 2.85 -17.18 8.23
C ASP A 139 1.55 -16.40 8.12
N ILE A 140 0.45 -17.16 8.08
CA ILE A 140 -0.90 -16.60 8.15
C ILE A 140 -1.57 -17.16 9.41
N GLU A 141 -1.73 -16.31 10.39
CA GLU A 141 -2.35 -16.67 11.67
C GLU A 141 -3.49 -15.70 12.00
N HIS A 142 -4.60 -16.23 12.50
CA HIS A 142 -5.74 -15.44 12.96
C HIS A 142 -6.25 -14.39 11.97
N GLY A 143 -6.12 -14.65 10.67
CA GLY A 143 -6.51 -13.71 9.61
C GLY A 143 -5.51 -12.57 9.38
N LYS A 144 -4.28 -12.68 9.90
CA LYS A 144 -3.16 -11.77 9.66
C LYS A 144 -2.04 -12.48 8.93
N ILE A 145 -1.30 -11.75 8.12
CA ILE A 145 0.00 -12.14 7.58
C ILE A 145 1.03 -11.63 8.56
N ILE A 146 1.83 -12.52 9.10
CA ILE A 146 2.97 -12.22 9.97
C ILE A 146 4.23 -12.51 9.16
N ALA A 147 5.08 -11.50 8.98
CA ALA A 147 6.32 -11.63 8.25
C ALA A 147 7.48 -11.11 9.09
N GLU A 148 8.50 -11.94 9.26
CA GLU A 148 9.71 -11.59 10.02
C GLU A 148 10.95 -12.01 9.24
N ALA A 149 12.05 -11.29 9.41
CA ALA A 149 13.33 -11.63 8.81
C ALA A 149 14.49 -11.14 9.67
N THR A 150 15.47 -11.99 9.89
CA THR A 150 16.76 -11.54 10.44
C THR A 150 17.52 -10.75 9.39
N ARG A 151 17.50 -11.22 8.14
CA ARG A 151 18.16 -10.59 7.00
C ARG A 151 17.39 -10.92 5.71
N LEU A 152 17.16 -9.92 4.89
CA LEU A 152 16.66 -10.10 3.54
C LEU A 152 17.83 -10.15 2.55
N VAL A 153 17.82 -11.14 1.67
CA VAL A 153 18.89 -11.36 0.68
C VAL A 153 18.26 -11.47 -0.71
N GLY A 154 18.77 -10.69 -1.66
CA GLY A 154 18.31 -10.73 -3.04
C GLY A 154 18.42 -12.13 -3.63
N LYS A 155 17.40 -12.57 -4.35
CA LYS A 155 17.29 -13.89 -4.99
C LYS A 155 16.66 -13.77 -6.37
N HIS A 156 16.98 -14.71 -7.25
CA HIS A 156 16.19 -14.91 -8.46
C HIS A 156 14.89 -15.62 -8.11
N ILE A 157 13.77 -14.97 -8.41
CA ILE A 157 12.43 -15.48 -8.08
C ILE A 157 11.68 -15.73 -9.38
N TYR A 158 11.23 -16.98 -9.59
CA TYR A 158 10.38 -17.35 -10.70
C TYR A 158 8.92 -17.36 -10.28
N LEU A 159 8.13 -16.45 -10.85
CA LEU A 159 6.69 -16.39 -10.65
C LEU A 159 6.00 -17.13 -11.79
N MET A 160 5.08 -18.03 -11.44
CA MET A 160 4.33 -18.80 -12.43
C MET A 160 3.25 -17.97 -13.12
N LEU A 161 2.87 -16.84 -12.51
CA LEU A 161 1.86 -15.92 -13.03
C LEU A 161 2.44 -14.50 -13.00
N SER A 162 2.02 -13.67 -13.96
CA SER A 162 2.35 -12.25 -13.95
C SER A 162 1.60 -11.56 -12.80
N VAL A 163 2.32 -10.94 -11.88
CA VAL A 163 1.78 -10.22 -10.72
C VAL A 163 2.23 -8.78 -10.76
N TRP A 164 1.30 -7.88 -11.00
CA TRP A 164 1.60 -6.45 -11.18
C TRP A 164 2.16 -5.76 -9.93
N ALA A 165 1.68 -6.15 -8.75
CA ALA A 165 2.04 -5.49 -7.50
C ALA A 165 3.32 -6.04 -6.85
N LEU A 166 3.76 -7.24 -7.22
CA LEU A 166 4.88 -7.90 -6.56
C LEU A 166 6.22 -7.16 -6.69
N PRO A 167 6.61 -6.64 -7.87
CA PRO A 167 7.89 -5.94 -8.01
C PRO A 167 7.99 -4.67 -7.17
N SER A 168 6.88 -4.02 -6.88
CA SER A 168 6.85 -2.80 -6.05
C SER A 168 6.84 -3.08 -4.55
N MET A 169 6.70 -4.35 -4.14
CA MET A 169 6.67 -4.79 -2.74
C MET A 169 7.95 -5.51 -2.31
N LEU A 170 8.74 -6.00 -3.24
CA LEU A 170 10.02 -6.70 -3.05
C LEU A 170 11.21 -5.79 -3.30
#